data_09cc858b0f554bad4d20d0b6b4994c0f
#
_entry.id   09cc858b0f554bad4d20d0b6b4994c0f
#
_cell.length_a   1.000
_cell.length_b   1.000
_cell.length_c   1.000
_cell.angle_alpha   90.00
_cell.angle_beta   90.00
_cell.angle_gamma   90.00
#
_symmetry.space_group_name_H-M   'P 1'
#
loop_
_entity.id
_entity.type
_entity.pdbx_description
1 polymer ?
#
loop_
_entity_poly.entity_id
_entity_poly.type
_entity_poly.pdbx_seq_one_letter_code
_entity_poly.pdbx_strand_id
1 'polypeptide(L)'
;MGISTSVKPVSIEEYLSNPAYEHSEYVNGEVVPLNVGTKSHSKVQVKCGTILERYLNTNPIGFAGAELHCRLRIGNATHYRLPDIAVVITDPSPDSPYLEGAPDMVVEIKSPEDKISFLFDKLKEYFASGTKLAWIVLPEEESVLGVTPDTHPRTFGLESTLDGGSLLPGLSIPVKDFFA
;
A
#
# COMPACT_ATOMS: atom_id res chain seq x y z
N MET A 1 -6.96 -7.25 -38.71
CA MET A 1 -7.11 -8.44 -37.83
C MET A 1 -6.06 -8.31 -36.73
N GLY A 2 -6.44 -7.83 -35.57
CA GLY A 2 -5.54 -7.75 -34.42
C GLY A 2 -5.38 -9.13 -33.80
N ILE A 3 -4.16 -9.63 -33.71
CA ILE A 3 -3.85 -10.85 -32.98
C ILE A 3 -3.93 -10.46 -31.50
N SER A 4 -5.06 -10.77 -30.86
CA SER A 4 -5.15 -10.77 -29.40
C SER A 4 -4.30 -11.95 -28.91
N THR A 5 -3.05 -11.69 -28.53
CA THR A 5 -2.28 -12.65 -27.75
C THR A 5 -2.92 -12.71 -26.37
N SER A 6 -3.82 -13.68 -26.17
CA SER A 6 -4.30 -14.01 -24.83
C SER A 6 -3.10 -14.57 -24.06
N VAL A 7 -2.52 -13.74 -23.22
CA VAL A 7 -1.54 -14.21 -22.23
C VAL A 7 -2.27 -15.23 -21.36
N LYS A 8 -1.74 -16.47 -21.29
CA LYS A 8 -2.32 -17.51 -20.45
C LYS A 8 -2.24 -17.03 -18.98
N PRO A 9 -3.35 -17.02 -18.24
CA PRO A 9 -3.30 -16.64 -16.85
C PRO A 9 -2.31 -17.48 -16.06
N VAL A 10 -1.50 -16.85 -15.23
CA VAL A 10 -0.60 -17.51 -14.28
C VAL A 10 -1.43 -18.04 -13.13
N SER A 11 -1.16 -19.27 -12.67
CA SER A 11 -1.83 -19.78 -11.47
C SER A 11 -1.25 -19.14 -10.20
N ILE A 12 -2.04 -19.12 -9.11
CA ILE A 12 -1.55 -18.63 -7.81
C ILE A 12 -0.34 -19.46 -7.34
N GLU A 13 -0.37 -20.78 -7.56
CA GLU A 13 0.73 -21.68 -7.18
C GLU A 13 2.00 -21.32 -7.95
N GLU A 14 1.90 -21.10 -9.26
CA GLU A 14 3.03 -20.66 -10.09
C GLU A 14 3.54 -19.29 -9.65
N TYR A 15 2.63 -18.33 -9.35
CA TYR A 15 3.01 -17.01 -8.86
C TYR A 15 3.81 -17.09 -7.56
N LEU A 16 3.34 -17.87 -6.59
CA LEU A 16 3.97 -17.96 -5.28
C LEU A 16 5.26 -18.80 -5.26
N SER A 17 5.45 -19.70 -6.23
CA SER A 17 6.62 -20.59 -6.28
C SER A 17 7.72 -20.11 -7.21
N ASN A 18 7.45 -19.15 -8.08
CA ASN A 18 8.42 -18.69 -9.08
C ASN A 18 9.21 -17.47 -8.57
N PRO A 19 10.53 -17.61 -8.33
CA PRO A 19 11.35 -16.49 -7.84
C PRO A 19 11.36 -15.26 -8.76
N ALA A 20 11.04 -15.42 -10.05
CA ALA A 20 10.95 -14.30 -10.98
C ALA A 20 9.80 -13.34 -10.66
N TYR A 21 8.85 -13.73 -9.80
CA TYR A 21 7.67 -12.95 -9.44
C TYR A 21 7.76 -12.34 -8.03
N GLU A 22 8.88 -12.47 -7.32
CA GLU A 22 9.06 -11.96 -5.95
C GLU A 22 8.72 -10.46 -5.79
N HIS A 23 9.07 -9.64 -6.79
CA HIS A 23 8.77 -8.20 -6.81
C HIS A 23 7.63 -7.87 -7.77
N SER A 24 6.53 -8.59 -7.62
CA SER A 24 5.36 -8.44 -8.48
C SER A 24 4.09 -8.56 -7.66
N GLU A 25 3.05 -7.89 -8.11
CA GLU A 25 1.68 -8.10 -7.64
C GLU A 25 0.98 -9.16 -8.51
N TYR A 26 -0.08 -9.76 -7.99
CA TYR A 26 -0.90 -10.72 -8.74
C TYR A 26 -2.34 -10.26 -8.74
N VAL A 27 -2.90 -10.08 -9.95
CA VAL A 27 -4.25 -9.56 -10.15
C VAL A 27 -4.97 -10.38 -11.21
N ASN A 28 -5.99 -11.13 -10.84
CA ASN A 28 -6.82 -11.89 -11.79
C ASN A 28 -6.04 -12.80 -12.76
N GLY A 29 -4.96 -13.43 -12.30
CA GLY A 29 -4.13 -14.28 -13.16
C GLY A 29 -3.03 -13.52 -13.90
N GLU A 30 -2.91 -12.23 -13.71
CA GLU A 30 -1.82 -11.41 -14.26
C GLU A 30 -0.78 -11.14 -13.18
N VAL A 31 0.49 -11.31 -13.55
CA VAL A 31 1.63 -10.89 -12.75
C VAL A 31 2.01 -9.49 -13.18
N VAL A 32 1.92 -8.54 -12.27
CA VAL A 32 2.20 -7.12 -12.48
C VAL A 32 3.52 -6.77 -11.78
N PRO A 33 4.63 -6.63 -12.52
CA PRO A 33 5.90 -6.24 -11.92
C PRO A 33 5.79 -4.89 -11.23
N LEU A 34 6.38 -4.78 -10.03
CA LEU A 34 6.53 -3.49 -9.37
C LEU A 34 7.59 -2.66 -10.10
N ASN A 35 7.33 -1.37 -10.21
CA ASN A 35 8.31 -0.43 -10.73
C ASN A 35 9.49 -0.32 -9.75
N VAL A 36 10.70 -0.25 -10.29
CA VAL A 36 11.87 0.10 -9.46
C VAL A 36 11.70 1.54 -8.96
N GLY A 37 11.60 1.69 -7.66
CA GLY A 37 11.41 2.99 -7.03
C GLY A 37 12.52 3.97 -7.37
N THR A 38 12.15 5.22 -7.68
CA THR A 38 13.14 6.30 -7.83
C THR A 38 13.83 6.59 -6.50
N LYS A 39 14.94 7.33 -6.54
CA LYS A 39 15.63 7.79 -5.33
C LYS A 39 14.70 8.59 -4.40
N SER A 40 13.80 9.41 -4.97
CA SER A 40 12.81 10.16 -4.19
C SER A 40 11.80 9.22 -3.54
N HIS A 41 11.24 8.27 -4.29
CA HIS A 41 10.33 7.25 -3.77
C HIS A 41 10.96 6.49 -2.58
N SER A 42 12.17 5.95 -2.74
CA SER A 42 12.85 5.20 -1.69
C SER A 42 13.12 6.03 -0.44
N LYS A 43 13.50 7.32 -0.59
CA LYS A 43 13.67 8.21 0.57
C LYS A 43 12.37 8.41 1.33
N VAL A 44 11.28 8.66 0.63
CA VAL A 44 9.95 8.86 1.23
C VAL A 44 9.48 7.58 1.90
N GLN A 45 9.65 6.42 1.27
CA GLN A 45 9.26 5.13 1.83
C GLN A 45 9.95 4.86 3.18
N VAL A 46 11.28 5.06 3.25
CA VAL A 46 12.03 4.92 4.50
C VAL A 46 11.54 5.88 5.58
N LYS A 47 11.26 7.13 5.23
CA LYS A 47 10.76 8.12 6.19
C LYS A 47 9.37 7.78 6.70
N CYS A 48 8.43 7.47 5.81
CA CYS A 48 7.08 7.06 6.19
C CYS A 48 7.13 5.84 7.11
N GLY A 49 7.87 4.80 6.73
CA GLY A 49 8.04 3.60 7.55
C GLY A 49 8.64 3.90 8.92
N THR A 50 9.70 4.72 8.98
CA THR A 50 10.36 5.11 10.25
C THR A 50 9.41 5.88 11.17
N ILE A 51 8.61 6.80 10.64
CA ILE A 51 7.66 7.59 11.43
C ILE A 51 6.57 6.69 12.02
N LEU A 52 5.98 5.83 11.19
CA LEU A 52 4.93 4.89 11.62
C LEU A 52 5.47 3.86 12.62
N GLU A 53 6.64 3.30 12.38
CA GLU A 53 7.29 2.36 13.28
C GLU A 53 7.62 3.00 14.64
N ARG A 54 8.11 4.25 14.66
CA ARG A 54 8.36 4.98 15.91
C ARG A 54 7.07 5.19 16.72
N TYR A 55 5.96 5.52 16.04
CA TYR A 55 4.67 5.64 16.70
C TYR A 55 4.23 4.29 17.29
N LEU A 56 4.31 3.21 16.54
CA LEU A 56 3.89 1.88 16.98
C LEU A 56 4.77 1.31 18.09
N ASN A 57 6.05 1.65 18.13
CA ASN A 57 6.94 1.29 19.23
C ASN A 57 6.55 1.96 20.58
N THR A 58 5.95 3.15 20.52
CA THR A 58 5.43 3.84 21.71
C THR A 58 3.98 3.51 22.01
N ASN A 59 3.25 3.03 21.02
CA ASN A 59 1.85 2.62 21.08
C ASN A 59 1.75 1.18 20.52
N PRO A 60 2.01 0.14 21.34
CA PRO A 60 2.16 -1.23 20.84
C PRO A 60 0.80 -1.85 20.48
N ILE A 61 0.15 -1.30 19.44
CA ILE A 61 -1.16 -1.73 18.94
C ILE A 61 -1.06 -2.53 17.64
N GLY A 62 0.15 -2.72 17.09
CA GLY A 62 0.37 -3.40 15.83
C GLY A 62 1.81 -3.23 15.34
N PHE A 63 2.04 -3.43 14.06
CA PHE A 63 3.34 -3.25 13.42
C PHE A 63 3.21 -2.55 12.06
N ALA A 64 4.31 -1.98 11.57
CA ALA A 64 4.44 -1.50 10.20
C ALA A 64 5.40 -2.38 9.40
N GLY A 65 5.09 -2.63 8.13
CA GLY A 65 5.93 -3.37 7.21
C GLY A 65 6.02 -2.67 5.85
N ALA A 66 7.18 -2.75 5.21
CA ALA A 66 7.35 -2.31 3.82
C ALA A 66 7.15 -3.49 2.88
N GLU A 67 6.48 -3.25 1.76
CA GLU A 67 6.24 -4.26 0.71
C GLU A 67 5.68 -5.58 1.29
N LEU A 68 4.80 -5.45 2.29
CA LEU A 68 4.17 -6.60 2.91
C LEU A 68 3.24 -7.30 1.91
N HIS A 69 3.46 -8.59 1.72
CA HIS A 69 2.65 -9.39 0.81
C HIS A 69 1.25 -9.64 1.38
N CYS A 70 0.25 -8.94 0.84
CA CYS A 70 -1.14 -8.99 1.31
C CYS A 70 -1.99 -9.81 0.35
N ARG A 71 -2.65 -10.85 0.87
CA ARG A 71 -3.56 -11.72 0.12
C ARG A 71 -4.99 -11.22 0.25
N LEU A 72 -5.45 -10.48 -0.75
CA LEU A 72 -6.78 -9.88 -0.77
C LEU A 72 -7.81 -10.82 -1.43
N ARG A 73 -9.03 -10.82 -0.91
CA ARG A 73 -10.17 -11.49 -1.54
C ARG A 73 -11.11 -10.45 -2.12
N ILE A 74 -11.17 -10.39 -3.46
CA ILE A 74 -12.01 -9.45 -4.20
C ILE A 74 -13.11 -10.25 -4.90
N GLY A 75 -14.28 -10.34 -4.28
CA GLY A 75 -15.33 -11.25 -4.74
C GLY A 75 -14.86 -12.71 -4.72
N ASN A 76 -14.84 -13.36 -5.87
CA ASN A 76 -14.36 -14.74 -6.03
C ASN A 76 -12.87 -14.80 -6.43
N ALA A 77 -12.22 -13.67 -6.64
CA ALA A 77 -10.81 -13.62 -7.04
C ALA A 77 -9.89 -13.46 -5.83
N THR A 78 -8.65 -13.95 -5.98
CA THR A 78 -7.57 -13.69 -5.04
C THR A 78 -6.56 -12.78 -5.72
N HIS A 79 -6.25 -11.66 -5.07
CA HIS A 79 -5.19 -10.76 -5.48
C HIS A 79 -4.06 -10.78 -4.44
N TYR A 80 -2.84 -10.58 -4.89
CA TYR A 80 -1.70 -10.31 -4.02
C TYR A 80 -1.21 -8.90 -4.31
N ARG A 81 -1.22 -8.05 -3.28
CA ARG A 81 -0.78 -6.66 -3.33
C ARG A 81 0.39 -6.44 -2.38
N LEU A 82 1.29 -5.55 -2.77
CA LEU A 82 2.45 -5.14 -1.99
C LEU A 82 2.42 -3.61 -1.83
N PRO A 83 1.72 -3.09 -0.81
CA PRO A 83 1.75 -1.65 -0.54
C PRO A 83 3.15 -1.20 -0.13
N ASP A 84 3.55 0.02 -0.48
CA ASP A 84 4.85 0.57 -0.10
C ASP A 84 5.06 0.51 1.41
N ILE A 85 4.03 0.85 2.21
CA ILE A 85 3.97 0.61 3.65
C ILE A 85 2.59 0.08 4.03
N ALA A 86 2.57 -0.93 4.87
CA ALA A 86 1.37 -1.46 5.53
C ALA A 86 1.44 -1.23 7.03
N VAL A 87 0.31 -0.92 7.66
CA VAL A 87 0.14 -0.99 9.12
C VAL A 87 -0.91 -2.04 9.44
N VAL A 88 -0.54 -2.98 10.28
CA VAL A 88 -1.37 -4.10 10.72
C VAL A 88 -1.58 -3.99 12.23
N ILE A 89 -2.83 -3.82 12.66
CA ILE A 89 -3.21 -3.74 14.08
C ILE A 89 -3.44 -5.14 14.64
N THR A 90 -4.10 -5.98 13.86
CA THR A 90 -4.33 -7.38 14.26
C THR A 90 -3.95 -8.27 13.09
N ASP A 91 -2.93 -9.10 13.28
CA ASP A 91 -2.55 -10.10 12.29
C ASP A 91 -3.41 -11.35 12.47
N PRO A 92 -4.28 -11.69 11.51
CA PRO A 92 -5.15 -12.86 11.59
C PRO A 92 -4.38 -14.18 11.39
N SER A 93 -3.14 -14.14 10.91
CA SER A 93 -2.36 -15.30 10.51
C SER A 93 -0.86 -15.12 10.75
N PRO A 94 -0.42 -14.95 12.02
CA PRO A 94 0.97 -14.60 12.33
C PRO A 94 2.01 -15.65 11.89
N ASP A 95 1.57 -16.88 11.65
CA ASP A 95 2.44 -17.98 11.15
C ASP A 95 2.49 -18.05 9.61
N SER A 96 1.70 -17.27 8.89
CA SER A 96 1.70 -17.21 7.43
C SER A 96 2.83 -16.31 6.92
N PRO A 97 3.50 -16.63 5.81
CA PRO A 97 4.43 -15.71 5.16
C PRO A 97 3.75 -14.52 4.49
N TYR A 98 2.43 -14.51 4.43
CA TYR A 98 1.60 -13.47 3.83
C TYR A 98 0.59 -12.97 4.84
N LEU A 99 0.25 -11.68 4.77
CA LEU A 99 -0.91 -11.17 5.49
C LEU A 99 -2.19 -11.70 4.82
N GLU A 100 -2.96 -12.48 5.56
CA GLU A 100 -4.27 -12.98 5.09
C GLU A 100 -5.32 -11.88 5.26
N GLY A 101 -5.58 -11.16 4.18
CA GLY A 101 -6.47 -10.00 4.15
C GLY A 101 -5.75 -8.69 3.87
N ALA A 102 -6.46 -7.58 4.06
CA ALA A 102 -5.92 -6.25 3.90
C ALA A 102 -5.30 -5.74 5.20
N PRO A 103 -4.21 -4.94 5.13
CA PRO A 103 -3.72 -4.20 6.29
C PRO A 103 -4.75 -3.16 6.72
N ASP A 104 -4.71 -2.77 8.00
CA ASP A 104 -5.62 -1.74 8.54
C ASP A 104 -5.36 -0.38 7.89
N MET A 105 -4.10 -0.08 7.56
CA MET A 105 -3.72 1.13 6.82
C MET A 105 -2.68 0.80 5.76
N VAL A 106 -2.76 1.49 4.62
CA VAL A 106 -1.77 1.45 3.55
C VAL A 106 -1.21 2.84 3.25
N VAL A 107 0.06 2.88 2.85
CA VAL A 107 0.69 4.03 2.22
C VAL A 107 1.18 3.59 0.86
N GLU A 108 0.75 4.29 -0.17
CA GLU A 108 1.25 4.15 -1.55
C GLU A 108 2.00 5.43 -1.92
N ILE A 109 3.17 5.31 -2.50
CA ILE A 109 4.02 6.43 -2.88
C ILE A 109 4.05 6.53 -4.39
N LYS A 110 3.50 7.62 -4.92
CA LYS A 110 3.43 7.82 -6.37
C LYS A 110 4.83 7.93 -6.98
N SER A 111 5.14 7.04 -7.91
CA SER A 111 6.29 7.21 -8.83
C SER A 111 5.93 8.13 -10.00
N PRO A 112 6.91 8.79 -10.65
CA PRO A 112 6.64 9.70 -11.79
C PRO A 112 5.83 9.04 -12.92
N GLU A 113 6.07 7.75 -13.16
CA GLU A 113 5.42 6.97 -14.22
C GLU A 113 3.99 6.57 -13.85
N ASP A 114 3.61 6.64 -12.57
CA ASP A 114 2.32 6.17 -12.11
C ASP A 114 1.20 7.14 -12.46
N LYS A 115 0.10 6.57 -12.93
CA LYS A 115 -1.16 7.32 -13.01
C LYS A 115 -1.85 7.28 -11.67
N ILE A 116 -2.27 8.44 -11.19
CA ILE A 116 -3.01 8.54 -9.92
C ILE A 116 -4.27 7.65 -9.89
N SER A 117 -4.92 7.47 -11.05
CA SER A 117 -6.07 6.57 -11.16
C SER A 117 -5.74 5.12 -10.83
N PHE A 118 -4.54 4.66 -11.18
CA PHE A 118 -4.08 3.31 -10.85
C PHE A 118 -3.94 3.11 -9.34
N LEU A 119 -3.39 4.11 -8.63
CA LEU A 119 -3.31 4.06 -7.18
C LEU A 119 -4.70 4.04 -6.52
N PHE A 120 -5.64 4.83 -7.03
CA PHE A 120 -7.03 4.77 -6.55
C PHE A 120 -7.70 3.42 -6.82
N ASP A 121 -7.38 2.75 -7.93
CA ASP A 121 -7.91 1.41 -8.20
C ASP A 121 -7.34 0.38 -7.20
N LYS A 122 -6.05 0.47 -6.84
CA LYS A 122 -5.48 -0.32 -5.73
C LYS A 122 -6.19 -0.03 -4.41
N LEU A 123 -6.44 1.24 -4.08
CA LEU A 123 -7.13 1.61 -2.84
C LEU A 123 -8.55 1.03 -2.76
N LYS A 124 -9.28 0.95 -3.87
CA LYS A 124 -10.61 0.30 -3.91
C LYS A 124 -10.52 -1.17 -3.47
N GLU A 125 -9.49 -1.89 -3.92
CA GLU A 125 -9.28 -3.29 -3.54
C GLU A 125 -8.93 -3.41 -2.05
N TYR A 126 -8.04 -2.56 -1.53
CA TYR A 126 -7.71 -2.52 -0.12
C TYR A 126 -8.94 -2.23 0.75
N PHE A 127 -9.72 -1.20 0.41
CA PHE A 127 -10.93 -0.83 1.15
C PHE A 127 -12.00 -1.92 1.08
N ALA A 128 -12.22 -2.53 -0.09
CA ALA A 128 -13.14 -3.65 -0.24
C ALA A 128 -12.73 -4.87 0.60
N SER A 129 -11.44 -4.98 0.96
CA SER A 129 -10.88 -6.05 1.76
C SER A 129 -10.71 -5.69 3.25
N GLY A 130 -11.05 -4.46 3.68
CA GLY A 130 -11.10 -4.10 5.09
C GLY A 130 -10.13 -3.00 5.56
N THR A 131 -9.29 -2.44 4.70
CA THR A 131 -8.46 -1.27 5.02
C THR A 131 -9.33 -0.10 5.47
N LYS A 132 -8.88 0.62 6.48
CA LYS A 132 -9.64 1.72 7.12
C LYS A 132 -9.09 3.09 6.75
N LEU A 133 -7.80 3.18 6.49
CA LEU A 133 -7.11 4.43 6.17
C LEU A 133 -6.08 4.18 5.06
N ALA A 134 -5.98 5.10 4.13
CA ALA A 134 -4.90 5.07 3.13
C ALA A 134 -4.29 6.46 2.95
N TRP A 135 -2.99 6.50 2.74
CA TRP A 135 -2.29 7.69 2.28
C TRP A 135 -1.69 7.43 0.91
N ILE A 136 -1.89 8.38 -0.02
CA ILE A 136 -1.12 8.44 -1.26
C ILE A 136 -0.14 9.61 -1.10
N VAL A 137 1.14 9.29 -1.00
CA VAL A 137 2.19 10.31 -0.93
C VAL A 137 2.59 10.70 -2.34
N LEU A 138 2.66 12.00 -2.59
CA LEU A 138 2.95 12.62 -3.89
C LEU A 138 4.28 13.39 -3.79
N PRO A 139 5.43 12.71 -4.07
CA PRO A 139 6.75 13.33 -3.84
C PRO A 139 7.01 14.56 -4.71
N GLU A 140 6.50 14.59 -5.95
CA GLU A 140 6.69 15.72 -6.85
C GLU A 140 5.89 16.96 -6.45
N GLU A 141 4.72 16.75 -5.85
CA GLU A 141 3.81 17.78 -5.36
C GLU A 141 4.05 18.13 -3.88
N GLU A 142 4.97 17.44 -3.21
CA GLU A 142 5.25 17.53 -1.78
C GLU A 142 3.97 17.56 -0.93
N SER A 143 3.08 16.63 -1.21
CA SER A 143 1.76 16.55 -0.59
C SER A 143 1.32 15.10 -0.34
N VAL A 144 0.27 14.94 0.47
CA VAL A 144 -0.32 13.63 0.77
C VAL A 144 -1.82 13.70 0.57
N LEU A 145 -2.38 12.67 -0.06
CA LEU A 145 -3.83 12.45 -0.08
C LEU A 145 -4.20 11.49 1.04
N GLY A 146 -4.99 11.93 1.99
CA GLY A 146 -5.63 11.07 2.98
C GLY A 146 -6.98 10.57 2.44
N VAL A 147 -7.19 9.26 2.49
CA VAL A 147 -8.37 8.60 1.94
C VAL A 147 -8.93 7.61 2.96
N THR A 148 -10.22 7.62 3.15
CA THR A 148 -10.96 6.60 3.88
C THR A 148 -12.09 6.03 3.01
N PRO A 149 -12.67 4.85 3.33
CA PRO A 149 -13.71 4.23 2.48
C PRO A 149 -14.91 5.14 2.20
N ASP A 150 -15.29 5.95 3.19
CA ASP A 150 -16.57 6.66 3.19
C ASP A 150 -16.45 8.16 2.90
N THR A 151 -15.24 8.67 2.64
CA THR A 151 -15.00 10.10 2.44
C THR A 151 -14.29 10.41 1.13
N HIS A 152 -14.46 11.65 0.65
CA HIS A 152 -13.65 12.12 -0.47
C HIS A 152 -12.18 12.27 -0.04
N PRO A 153 -11.22 12.01 -0.95
CA PRO A 153 -9.81 12.26 -0.70
C PRO A 153 -9.56 13.68 -0.24
N ARG A 154 -8.74 13.84 0.79
CA ARG A 154 -8.33 15.15 1.31
C ARG A 154 -6.85 15.36 1.06
N THR A 155 -6.50 16.51 0.49
CA THR A 155 -5.10 16.88 0.24
C THR A 155 -4.50 17.58 1.44
N PHE A 156 -3.29 17.17 1.82
CA PHE A 156 -2.47 17.76 2.87
C PHE A 156 -1.14 18.23 2.25
N GLY A 157 -0.93 19.54 2.19
CA GLY A 157 0.33 20.15 1.74
C GLY A 157 1.37 20.27 2.85
N LEU A 158 2.55 20.80 2.56
CA LEU A 158 3.72 20.89 3.45
C LEU A 158 3.41 21.49 4.84
N GLU A 159 2.56 22.52 4.89
CA GLU A 159 2.20 23.19 6.15
C GLU A 159 1.07 22.48 6.93
N SER A 160 0.58 21.37 6.38
CA SER A 160 -0.46 20.58 7.01
C SER A 160 0.15 19.56 7.98
N THR A 161 -0.71 19.07 8.87
CA THR A 161 -0.41 17.93 9.75
C THR A 161 -1.36 16.78 9.39
N LEU A 162 -0.81 15.59 9.19
CA LEU A 162 -1.56 14.35 9.08
C LEU A 162 -1.83 13.79 10.46
N ASP A 163 -3.02 13.24 10.61
CA ASP A 163 -3.38 12.43 11.77
C ASP A 163 -3.75 11.01 11.36
N GLY A 164 -3.70 10.09 12.29
CA GLY A 164 -4.07 8.69 12.09
C GLY A 164 -5.55 8.39 12.31
N GLY A 165 -6.36 9.43 12.55
CA GLY A 165 -7.77 9.29 12.88
C GLY A 165 -8.00 8.42 14.13
N SER A 166 -9.08 7.66 14.12
CA SER A 166 -9.37 6.69 15.18
C SER A 166 -8.52 5.43 15.11
N LEU A 167 -7.86 5.17 13.96
CA LEU A 167 -7.04 3.99 13.77
C LEU A 167 -5.71 4.08 14.52
N LEU A 168 -5.05 5.24 14.47
CA LEU A 168 -3.77 5.51 15.11
C LEU A 168 -3.92 6.75 16.03
N PRO A 169 -4.55 6.59 17.21
CA PRO A 169 -4.92 7.71 18.08
C PRO A 169 -3.68 8.49 18.55
N GLY A 170 -3.72 9.81 18.37
CA GLY A 170 -2.61 10.69 18.78
C GLY A 170 -1.44 10.75 17.79
N LEU A 171 -1.48 9.99 16.70
CA LEU A 171 -0.51 10.18 15.61
C LEU A 171 -0.71 11.58 15.01
N SER A 172 0.38 12.34 14.94
CA SER A 172 0.39 13.71 14.40
C SER A 172 1.72 13.95 13.70
N ILE A 173 1.70 14.09 12.37
CA ILE A 173 2.88 14.14 11.51
C ILE A 173 2.84 15.40 10.65
N PRO A 174 3.77 16.34 10.81
CA PRO A 174 3.95 17.41 9.83
C PRO A 174 4.27 16.82 8.45
N VAL A 175 3.51 17.19 7.43
CA VAL A 175 3.67 16.64 6.07
C VAL A 175 5.08 16.84 5.53
N LYS A 176 5.71 17.96 5.84
CA LYS A 176 7.12 18.26 5.47
C LYS A 176 8.10 17.18 5.94
N ASP A 177 7.82 16.44 7.00
CA ASP A 177 8.72 15.43 7.56
C ASP A 177 8.87 14.21 6.62
N PHE A 178 7.96 14.02 5.70
CA PHE A 178 8.08 12.99 4.66
C PHE A 178 9.09 13.36 3.56
N PHE A 179 9.31 14.66 3.32
CA PHE A 179 10.09 15.16 2.19
C PHE A 179 11.45 15.77 2.58
N ALA A 180 11.64 16.13 3.83
CA ALA A 180 12.85 16.79 4.35
C ALA A 180 14.14 15.95 4.23
#